data_9f11aa85f2e826d412887998002df07d
#
_entry.id   9f11aa85f2e826d412887998002df07d
#
_cell.length_a   1.000
_cell.length_b   1.000
_cell.length_c   1.000
_cell.angle_alpha   90.00
_cell.angle_beta   90.00
_cell.angle_gamma   90.00
#
_symmetry.space_group_name_H-M   'P 1'
#
loop_
_entity.id
_entity.type
_entity.pdbx_description
1 polymer ?
#
loop_
_entity_poly.entity_id
_entity_poly.type
_entity_poly.pdbx_seq_one_letter_code
_entity_poly.pdbx_strand_id
1 'polypeptide(L)'
;MKREIKAVLSIIVAIILVVWFWNQCFPYQLSDEYKEHIVETVQNRSSTSEAPEGFTRMNGFYNSSLTEPNTCATNEYPVGTRVTIWCGIDAEHGSSVEATVVSNTVHTNMANTIELSENINDLFAGDTYTYTVWVKGVTNA
;
A
#
# COMPACT_ATOMS: atom_id res chain seq x y z
N MET A 1 -33.62 2.87 50.08
CA MET A 1 -33.39 1.61 49.33
C MET A 1 -34.26 1.48 48.07
N LYS A 2 -35.58 1.52 48.16
CA LYS A 2 -36.44 1.40 46.94
C LYS A 2 -36.29 2.52 45.93
N ARG A 3 -35.90 3.73 46.33
CA ARG A 3 -35.71 4.90 45.46
C ARG A 3 -34.38 4.85 44.68
N GLU A 4 -33.35 4.37 45.35
CA GLU A 4 -32.01 4.22 44.76
C GLU A 4 -31.96 3.08 43.75
N ILE A 5 -32.65 1.96 44.01
CA ILE A 5 -32.77 0.84 43.09
C ILE A 5 -33.51 1.25 41.81
N LYS A 6 -34.56 2.08 41.91
CA LYS A 6 -35.23 2.60 40.73
C LYS A 6 -34.36 3.53 39.89
N ALA A 7 -33.54 4.36 40.52
CA ALA A 7 -32.59 5.24 39.81
C ALA A 7 -31.51 4.44 39.07
N VAL A 8 -30.92 3.44 39.72
CA VAL A 8 -29.93 2.57 39.10
C VAL A 8 -30.55 1.78 37.93
N LEU A 9 -31.71 1.23 38.09
CA LEU A 9 -32.41 0.51 37.04
C LEU A 9 -32.73 1.40 35.83
N SER A 10 -33.13 2.66 36.08
CA SER A 10 -33.38 3.64 35.02
C SER A 10 -32.13 3.98 34.22
N ILE A 11 -30.97 4.10 34.88
CA ILE A 11 -29.70 4.35 34.23
C ILE A 11 -29.29 3.16 33.36
N ILE A 12 -29.42 1.93 33.83
CA ILE A 12 -29.10 0.72 33.07
C ILE A 12 -29.99 0.62 31.83
N VAL A 13 -31.29 0.88 31.96
CA VAL A 13 -32.20 0.87 30.80
C VAL A 13 -31.84 1.95 29.79
N ALA A 14 -31.47 3.14 30.25
CA ALA A 14 -31.02 4.22 29.37
C ALA A 14 -29.75 3.84 28.58
N ILE A 15 -28.77 3.21 29.24
CA ILE A 15 -27.52 2.75 28.58
C ILE A 15 -27.85 1.67 27.54
N ILE A 16 -28.72 0.71 27.88
CA ILE A 16 -29.11 -0.34 26.92
C ILE A 16 -29.81 0.26 25.69
N LEU A 17 -30.70 1.25 25.90
CA LEU A 17 -31.37 1.93 24.79
C LEU A 17 -30.39 2.73 23.91
N VAL A 18 -29.39 3.39 24.50
CA VAL A 18 -28.39 4.13 23.76
C VAL A 18 -27.53 3.17 22.93
N VAL A 19 -27.07 2.06 23.49
CA VAL A 19 -26.30 1.04 22.79
C VAL A 19 -27.12 0.40 21.67
N TRP A 20 -28.39 0.10 21.94
CA TRP A 20 -29.28 -0.46 20.94
C TRP A 20 -29.54 0.51 19.79
N PHE A 21 -29.80 1.79 20.10
CA PHE A 21 -29.99 2.85 19.10
C PHE A 21 -28.72 3.11 18.28
N TRP A 22 -27.56 3.10 18.94
CA TRP A 22 -26.27 3.23 18.26
C TRP A 22 -26.03 2.10 17.26
N ASN A 23 -26.37 0.88 17.66
CA ASN A 23 -26.26 -0.29 16.79
C ASN A 23 -27.25 -0.29 15.61
N GLN A 24 -28.38 0.41 15.74
CA GLN A 24 -29.36 0.59 14.67
C GLN A 24 -29.00 1.74 13.73
N CYS A 25 -28.47 2.84 14.26
CA CYS A 25 -28.12 4.02 13.47
C CYS A 25 -26.77 3.90 12.75
N PHE A 26 -25.89 3.06 13.27
CA PHE A 26 -24.57 2.80 12.70
C PHE A 26 -24.36 1.28 12.55
N PRO A 27 -25.09 0.63 11.64
CA PRO A 27 -24.74 -0.73 11.29
C PRO A 27 -23.38 -0.67 10.59
N TYR A 28 -22.34 -1.04 11.33
CA TYR A 28 -21.00 -1.29 10.79
C TYR A 28 -21.01 -2.58 9.96
N GLN A 29 -21.97 -2.70 9.10
CA GLN A 29 -21.96 -3.70 8.06
C GLN A 29 -21.64 -2.95 6.76
N LEU A 30 -20.37 -3.03 6.37
CA LEU A 30 -20.06 -2.84 4.96
C LEU A 30 -21.09 -3.64 4.17
N SER A 31 -21.83 -2.99 3.29
CA SER A 31 -22.78 -3.68 2.43
C SER A 31 -22.06 -4.83 1.73
N ASP A 32 -22.73 -5.94 1.56
CA ASP A 32 -22.12 -7.12 0.92
C ASP A 32 -21.59 -6.76 -0.49
N GLU A 33 -22.26 -5.83 -1.17
CA GLU A 33 -21.84 -5.22 -2.43
C GLU A 33 -20.50 -4.48 -2.32
N TYR A 34 -20.24 -3.78 -1.20
CA TYR A 34 -18.96 -3.09 -0.97
C TYR A 34 -17.85 -4.07 -0.61
N LYS A 35 -18.17 -5.16 0.09
CA LYS A 35 -17.23 -6.25 0.37
C LYS A 35 -16.84 -6.99 -0.91
N GLU A 36 -17.79 -7.31 -1.77
CA GLU A 36 -17.53 -7.92 -3.08
C GLU A 36 -16.66 -7.01 -3.94
N HIS A 37 -16.94 -5.70 -3.98
CA HIS A 37 -16.15 -4.74 -4.73
C HIS A 37 -14.71 -4.62 -4.21
N ILE A 38 -14.49 -4.64 -2.89
CA ILE A 38 -13.14 -4.66 -2.30
C ILE A 38 -12.43 -5.97 -2.64
N VAL A 39 -13.10 -7.11 -2.47
CA VAL A 39 -12.51 -8.42 -2.79
C VAL A 39 -12.17 -8.53 -4.27
N GLU A 40 -13.04 -8.09 -5.16
CA GLU A 40 -12.79 -8.05 -6.60
C GLU A 40 -11.64 -7.10 -6.96
N THR A 41 -11.59 -5.92 -6.34
CA THR A 41 -10.50 -4.95 -6.56
C THR A 41 -9.16 -5.48 -6.03
N VAL A 42 -9.16 -6.14 -4.88
CA VAL A 42 -7.94 -6.73 -4.29
C VAL A 42 -7.51 -7.97 -5.07
N GLN A 43 -8.43 -8.82 -5.51
CA GLN A 43 -8.13 -9.97 -6.35
C GLN A 43 -7.64 -9.55 -7.74
N ASN A 44 -8.25 -8.55 -8.36
CA ASN A 44 -7.79 -8.02 -9.65
C ASN A 44 -6.43 -7.33 -9.54
N ARG A 45 -6.12 -6.66 -8.43
CA ARG A 45 -4.77 -6.14 -8.17
C ARG A 45 -3.75 -7.23 -7.86
N SER A 46 -4.19 -8.35 -7.31
CA SER A 46 -3.31 -9.48 -6.93
C SER A 46 -3.07 -10.47 -8.08
N SER A 47 -3.99 -10.57 -9.04
CA SER A 47 -4.00 -11.66 -10.03
C SER A 47 -3.54 -11.29 -11.43
N THR A 48 -3.36 -10.03 -11.77
CA THR A 48 -3.12 -9.63 -13.17
C THR A 48 -2.06 -8.53 -13.37
N SER A 49 -1.12 -8.35 -12.46
CA SER A 49 0.07 -7.60 -12.86
C SER A 49 1.01 -8.50 -13.66
N GLU A 50 0.67 -8.79 -14.89
CA GLU A 50 1.66 -9.26 -15.84
C GLU A 50 2.57 -8.08 -16.16
N ALA A 51 3.74 -8.10 -15.57
CA ALA A 51 4.77 -7.14 -15.90
C ALA A 51 5.16 -7.27 -17.37
N PRO A 52 5.62 -6.18 -17.98
CA PRO A 52 6.30 -6.26 -19.26
C PRO A 52 7.46 -7.27 -19.20
N GLU A 53 7.77 -7.89 -20.32
CA GLU A 53 8.81 -8.93 -20.39
C GLU A 53 10.17 -8.44 -19.86
N GLY A 54 10.81 -9.25 -19.04
CA GLY A 54 12.14 -8.99 -18.50
C GLY A 54 12.17 -8.16 -17.23
N PHE A 55 11.03 -7.85 -16.63
CA PHE A 55 10.93 -7.19 -15.34
C PHE A 55 10.83 -8.17 -14.19
N THR A 56 11.41 -7.82 -13.05
CA THR A 56 11.36 -8.58 -11.80
C THR A 56 10.45 -7.85 -10.80
N ARG A 57 9.57 -8.60 -10.16
CA ARG A 57 8.68 -8.07 -9.11
C ARG A 57 9.47 -7.72 -7.86
N MET A 58 9.25 -6.51 -7.33
CA MET A 58 9.86 -6.04 -6.10
C MET A 58 8.84 -5.33 -5.20
N ASN A 59 9.13 -5.28 -3.90
CA ASN A 59 8.37 -4.49 -2.95
C ASN A 59 8.95 -3.08 -2.90
N GLY A 60 8.15 -2.10 -3.27
CA GLY A 60 8.52 -0.68 -3.26
C GLY A 60 8.24 -0.04 -1.90
N PHE A 61 9.16 0.80 -1.45
CA PHE A 61 9.02 1.59 -0.23
C PHE A 61 9.51 3.01 -0.48
N TYR A 62 8.86 3.97 0.15
CA TYR A 62 9.36 5.33 0.20
C TYR A 62 10.54 5.44 1.18
N ASN A 63 11.61 6.11 0.77
CA ASN A 63 12.76 6.43 1.62
C ASN A 63 13.08 7.92 1.58
N SER A 64 12.73 8.63 2.64
CA SER A 64 12.97 10.08 2.78
C SER A 64 14.47 10.48 2.82
N SER A 65 15.37 9.51 3.01
CA SER A 65 16.81 9.76 2.95
C SER A 65 17.35 9.84 1.52
N LEU A 66 16.59 9.40 0.53
CA LEU A 66 16.91 9.53 -0.89
C LEU A 66 16.42 10.90 -1.39
N THR A 67 17.23 11.94 -1.18
CA THR A 67 16.89 13.34 -1.48
C THR A 67 17.06 13.72 -2.95
N GLU A 68 17.90 12.98 -3.67
CA GLU A 68 18.10 13.19 -5.11
C GLU A 68 16.95 12.56 -5.91
N PRO A 69 16.38 13.28 -6.90
CA PRO A 69 15.32 12.74 -7.72
C PRO A 69 15.81 11.58 -8.59
N ASN A 70 14.89 10.68 -8.93
CA ASN A 70 15.17 9.50 -9.74
C ASN A 70 16.28 8.60 -9.19
N THR A 71 16.32 8.45 -7.87
CA THR A 71 17.25 7.56 -7.19
C THR A 71 16.52 6.46 -6.43
N CYS A 72 17.19 5.34 -6.26
CA CYS A 72 16.68 4.21 -5.51
C CYS A 72 17.78 3.49 -4.74
N ALA A 73 17.39 2.71 -3.76
CA ALA A 73 18.28 1.81 -3.02
C ALA A 73 17.74 0.39 -3.09
N THR A 74 18.61 -0.55 -3.42
CA THR A 74 18.28 -1.97 -3.49
C THR A 74 19.54 -2.81 -3.44
N ASN A 75 19.46 -4.00 -2.86
CA ASN A 75 20.57 -4.97 -2.86
C ASN A 75 20.56 -5.91 -4.08
N GLU A 76 19.52 -5.83 -4.92
CA GLU A 76 19.39 -6.68 -6.12
C GLU A 76 20.22 -6.19 -7.30
N TYR A 77 20.64 -4.94 -7.29
CA TYR A 77 21.46 -4.33 -8.35
C TYR A 77 22.65 -3.57 -7.75
N PRO A 78 23.82 -3.61 -8.39
CA PRO A 78 24.99 -2.83 -7.95
C PRO A 78 24.72 -1.32 -7.94
N VAL A 79 25.36 -0.60 -7.02
CA VAL A 79 25.34 0.87 -7.01
C VAL A 79 25.88 1.41 -8.34
N GLY A 80 25.22 2.43 -8.87
CA GLY A 80 25.49 3.01 -10.18
C GLY A 80 24.70 2.38 -11.33
N THR A 81 24.00 1.28 -11.11
CA THR A 81 23.15 0.67 -12.13
C THR A 81 21.95 1.56 -12.41
N ARG A 82 21.65 1.76 -13.69
CA ARG A 82 20.37 2.35 -14.10
C ARG A 82 19.31 1.25 -14.16
N VAL A 83 18.15 1.52 -13.60
CA VAL A 83 17.02 0.61 -13.61
C VAL A 83 15.78 1.30 -14.17
N THR A 84 14.95 0.57 -14.88
CA THR A 84 13.61 1.02 -15.22
C THR A 84 12.66 0.43 -14.19
N ILE A 85 11.88 1.28 -13.55
CA ILE A 85 10.88 0.91 -12.55
C ILE A 85 9.52 1.12 -13.19
N TRP A 86 8.71 0.08 -13.19
CA TRP A 86 7.37 0.11 -13.74
C TRP A 86 6.35 -0.20 -12.66
N CYS A 87 5.24 0.53 -12.64
CA CYS A 87 4.12 0.30 -11.77
C CYS A 87 2.82 0.43 -12.56
N GLY A 88 1.97 -0.55 -12.50
CA GLY A 88 0.72 -0.55 -13.24
C GLY A 88 -0.20 -1.70 -12.88
N ILE A 89 -1.36 -1.70 -13.52
CA ILE A 89 -2.41 -2.68 -13.32
C ILE A 89 -2.17 -3.91 -14.22
N ASP A 90 -1.72 -3.67 -15.43
CA ASP A 90 -1.38 -4.69 -16.44
C ASP A 90 -0.27 -4.17 -17.36
N ALA A 91 0.20 -4.98 -18.29
CA ALA A 91 1.32 -4.64 -19.18
C ALA A 91 1.11 -3.41 -20.07
N GLU A 92 -0.14 -2.99 -20.27
CA GLU A 92 -0.52 -1.87 -21.14
C GLU A 92 -0.87 -0.61 -20.33
N HIS A 93 -1.28 -0.77 -19.06
CA HIS A 93 -1.78 0.31 -18.20
C HIS A 93 -0.88 0.50 -16.99
N GLY A 94 0.16 1.25 -17.17
CA GLY A 94 1.11 1.58 -16.12
C GLY A 94 1.98 2.77 -16.49
N SER A 95 2.84 3.12 -15.55
CA SER A 95 3.84 4.17 -15.72
C SER A 95 5.21 3.63 -15.41
N SER A 96 6.22 4.12 -16.10
CA SER A 96 7.61 3.76 -15.85
C SER A 96 8.48 4.98 -15.63
N VAL A 97 9.53 4.80 -14.86
CA VAL A 97 10.56 5.81 -14.63
C VAL A 97 11.94 5.15 -14.62
N GLU A 98 12.94 5.85 -15.11
CA GLU A 98 14.32 5.44 -14.96
C GLU A 98 14.89 5.99 -13.66
N ALA A 99 15.59 5.17 -12.91
CA ALA A 99 16.27 5.54 -11.68
C ALA A 99 17.70 5.01 -11.64
N THR A 100 18.52 5.62 -10.78
CA THR A 100 19.88 5.16 -10.53
C THR A 100 19.96 4.56 -9.13
N VAL A 101 20.56 3.38 -9.02
CA VAL A 101 20.83 2.75 -7.72
C VAL A 101 21.97 3.51 -7.06
N VAL A 102 21.70 4.16 -5.94
CA VAL A 102 22.68 4.98 -5.18
C VAL A 102 23.14 4.32 -3.90
N SER A 103 22.42 3.29 -3.44
CA SER A 103 22.75 2.51 -2.25
C SER A 103 22.32 1.06 -2.41
N ASN A 104 23.12 0.16 -1.88
CA ASN A 104 22.77 -1.26 -1.75
C ASN A 104 22.31 -1.62 -0.32
N THR A 105 22.11 -0.63 0.53
CA THR A 105 21.58 -0.81 1.88
C THR A 105 20.10 -0.44 1.89
N VAL A 106 19.25 -1.41 2.15
CA VAL A 106 17.81 -1.24 2.35
C VAL A 106 17.48 -1.33 3.84
N HIS A 107 16.59 -0.49 4.30
CA HIS A 107 16.21 -0.42 5.74
C HIS A 107 15.25 -1.55 6.13
N THR A 108 14.67 -2.23 5.15
CA THR A 108 13.80 -3.37 5.39
C THR A 108 14.58 -4.67 5.27
N ASN A 109 14.31 -5.64 6.15
CA ASN A 109 14.88 -6.98 6.05
C ASN A 109 14.10 -7.90 5.09
N MET A 110 13.32 -7.33 4.20
CA MET A 110 12.51 -8.06 3.23
C MET A 110 13.30 -8.29 1.95
N ALA A 111 13.22 -9.52 1.43
CA ALA A 111 13.79 -9.84 0.12
C ALA A 111 13.06 -9.11 -1.00
N ASN A 112 13.74 -8.90 -2.12
CA ASN A 112 13.19 -8.24 -3.31
C ASN A 112 12.59 -6.87 -2.97
N THR A 113 13.34 -6.04 -2.27
CA THR A 113 12.93 -4.70 -1.86
C THR A 113 13.69 -3.64 -2.63
N ILE A 114 12.96 -2.59 -3.01
CA ILE A 114 13.53 -1.36 -3.57
C ILE A 114 12.97 -0.16 -2.82
N GLU A 115 13.84 0.70 -2.35
CA GLU A 115 13.48 1.96 -1.72
C GLU A 115 13.58 3.08 -2.75
N LEU A 116 12.62 3.96 -2.79
CA LEU A 116 12.41 4.94 -3.84
C LEU A 116 12.45 6.36 -3.29
N SER A 117 13.02 7.28 -4.07
CA SER A 117 12.98 8.71 -3.81
C SER A 117 11.56 9.27 -3.92
N GLU A 118 11.34 10.44 -3.33
CA GLU A 118 10.03 11.07 -3.21
C GLU A 118 9.31 11.20 -4.56
N ASN A 119 9.99 11.69 -5.58
CA ASN A 119 9.39 11.91 -6.89
C ASN A 119 8.91 10.61 -7.58
N ILE A 120 9.58 9.50 -7.33
CA ILE A 120 9.16 8.18 -7.85
C ILE A 120 7.98 7.67 -7.03
N ASN A 121 8.05 7.83 -5.70
CA ASN A 121 6.96 7.44 -4.82
C ASN A 121 5.68 8.21 -5.16
N ASP A 122 5.76 9.50 -5.37
CA ASP A 122 4.61 10.34 -5.73
C ASP A 122 3.99 9.93 -7.07
N LEU A 123 4.83 9.53 -8.02
CA LEU A 123 4.34 9.05 -9.32
C LEU A 123 3.52 7.77 -9.20
N PHE A 124 3.92 6.85 -8.32
CA PHE A 124 3.37 5.49 -8.30
C PHE A 124 2.35 5.24 -7.19
N ALA A 125 2.56 5.79 -6.00
CA ALA A 125 1.83 5.41 -4.81
C ALA A 125 1.09 6.58 -4.14
N GLY A 126 1.46 7.80 -4.41
CA GLY A 126 0.97 8.94 -3.64
C GLY A 126 1.26 8.74 -2.15
N ASP A 127 0.22 8.69 -1.32
CA ASP A 127 0.35 8.56 0.14
C ASP A 127 0.58 7.12 0.64
N THR A 128 0.81 6.18 -0.26
CA THR A 128 1.01 4.77 0.12
C THR A 128 2.49 4.47 0.37
N TYR A 129 2.81 3.94 1.55
CA TYR A 129 4.20 3.67 1.94
C TYR A 129 4.79 2.38 1.35
N THR A 130 3.95 1.44 0.94
CA THR A 130 4.37 0.13 0.42
C THR A 130 3.51 -0.28 -0.76
N TYR A 131 4.15 -0.70 -1.84
CA TYR A 131 3.46 -1.13 -3.05
C TYR A 131 4.32 -2.08 -3.89
N THR A 132 3.70 -2.76 -4.84
CA THR A 132 4.42 -3.62 -5.77
C THR A 132 4.87 -2.83 -6.98
N VAL A 133 6.15 -2.95 -7.31
CA VAL A 133 6.76 -2.42 -8.53
C VAL A 133 7.47 -3.54 -9.29
N TRP A 134 7.78 -3.26 -10.54
CA TRP A 134 8.51 -4.15 -11.42
C TRP A 134 9.77 -3.44 -11.89
N VAL A 135 10.90 -4.11 -11.80
CA VAL A 135 12.20 -3.49 -12.01
C VAL A 135 12.99 -4.27 -13.04
N LYS A 136 13.65 -3.55 -13.95
CA LYS A 136 14.54 -4.10 -14.95
C LYS A 136 15.83 -3.29 -15.00
N GLY A 137 16.97 -3.95 -14.91
CA GLY A 137 18.26 -3.31 -15.14
C GLY A 137 18.36 -2.82 -16.59
N VAL A 138 18.79 -1.58 -16.78
CA VAL A 138 19.10 -1.05 -18.10
C VAL A 138 20.52 -1.54 -18.46
N THR A 139 20.61 -2.54 -19.31
CA THR A 139 21.87 -2.94 -19.91
C THR A 139 22.28 -1.85 -20.90
N ASN A 140 23.32 -1.10 -20.58
CA ASN A 140 23.97 -0.26 -21.58
C ASN A 140 24.56 -1.22 -22.64
N ALA A 141 23.90 -1.27 -23.75
CA ALA A 141 24.42 -1.96 -24.92
C ALA A 141 25.60 -1.17 -25.52
#